data_eafb2639f500eab936884ca4a9265e53
#
_entry.id   eafb2639f500eab936884ca4a9265e53
#
_cell.length_a   1.000
_cell.length_b   1.000
_cell.length_c   1.000
_cell.angle_alpha   90.00
_cell.angle_beta   90.00
_cell.angle_gamma   90.00
#
_symmetry.space_group_name_H-M   'P 1'
#
loop_
_entity.id
_entity.type
_entity.pdbx_description
1 polymer ?
#
loop_
_entity_poly.entity_id
_entity_poly.type
_entity_poly.pdbx_seq_one_letter_code
_entity_poly.pdbx_strand_id
1 'polypeptide(L)'
;MLDKIKLNIISNRKLCENENLEKQIEKIFSAYEKKIILENFDIVSLTLREKDLNKNEYLKLIEEIYPICQKYKINLILHQNYDLNLDEKYNIEGIHLSYSIFKSLNQNIKAELIKKYKRIGVSIHSLEEAKDVESLGASYVIAGHIFKTDCKKGLEPRGLKFIEDLSSALSIPIFAIGGIDEKKSLSVINNGAFSICMMSTLMKY
;
A
#
# COMPACT_ATOMS: atom_id res chain seq x y z
N MET A 1 18.53 17.67 9.11
CA MET A 1 17.07 17.43 9.00
C MET A 1 16.89 15.93 9.09
N LEU A 2 16.00 15.44 9.94
CA LEU A 2 15.64 14.02 9.93
C LEU A 2 14.96 13.72 8.59
N ASP A 3 15.32 12.60 7.95
CA ASP A 3 14.68 12.17 6.72
C ASP A 3 13.18 11.94 6.97
N LYS A 4 12.35 12.39 6.03
CA LYS A 4 10.89 12.19 6.14
C LYS A 4 10.54 10.71 6.09
N ILE A 5 9.55 10.32 6.88
CA ILE A 5 9.03 8.95 6.89
C ILE A 5 8.27 8.68 5.60
N LYS A 6 8.64 7.62 4.88
CA LYS A 6 7.93 7.22 3.66
C LYS A 6 6.54 6.68 4.00
N LEU A 7 5.54 7.21 3.31
CA LEU A 7 4.13 6.87 3.51
C LEU A 7 3.52 6.33 2.22
N ASN A 8 2.90 5.17 2.32
CA ASN A 8 2.03 4.61 1.30
C ASN A 8 0.56 4.73 1.75
N ILE A 9 -0.26 5.44 0.98
CA ILE A 9 -1.69 5.58 1.26
C ILE A 9 -2.42 4.38 0.68
N ILE A 10 -3.30 3.78 1.47
CA ILE A 10 -4.18 2.69 1.02
C ILE A 10 -5.60 3.23 0.91
N SER A 11 -6.23 3.11 -0.25
CA SER A 11 -7.60 3.56 -0.42
C SER A 11 -8.63 2.61 0.22
N ASN A 12 -9.76 3.17 0.55
CA ASN A 12 -11.00 2.47 0.89
C ASN A 12 -12.15 3.50 0.79
N ARG A 13 -12.83 3.55 -0.37
CA ARG A 13 -13.88 4.54 -0.63
C ARG A 13 -15.02 4.49 0.37
N LYS A 14 -15.34 3.30 0.93
CA LYS A 14 -16.40 3.13 1.94
C LYS A 14 -16.16 3.89 3.25
N LEU A 15 -14.96 4.40 3.45
CA LEU A 15 -14.63 5.25 4.60
C LEU A 15 -14.68 6.74 4.26
N CYS A 16 -14.82 7.09 2.99
CA CYS A 16 -14.91 8.46 2.52
C CYS A 16 -16.34 8.98 2.62
N GLU A 17 -16.49 10.29 2.74
CA GLU A 17 -17.79 10.94 2.68
C GLU A 17 -18.50 10.63 1.36
N ASN A 18 -19.74 10.12 1.41
CA ASN A 18 -20.50 9.69 0.24
C ASN A 18 -19.77 8.71 -0.68
N GLU A 19 -18.84 7.93 -0.15
CA GLU A 19 -17.97 7.01 -0.90
C GLU A 19 -17.19 7.68 -2.06
N ASN A 20 -17.04 9.01 -2.03
CA ASN A 20 -16.35 9.77 -3.07
C ASN A 20 -14.82 9.75 -2.84
N LEU A 21 -14.16 8.74 -3.44
CA LEU A 21 -12.72 8.56 -3.31
C LEU A 21 -11.94 9.65 -4.04
N GLU A 22 -12.38 10.08 -5.22
CA GLU A 22 -11.73 11.13 -6.02
C GLU A 22 -11.58 12.41 -5.19
N LYS A 23 -12.69 12.91 -4.64
CA LYS A 23 -12.69 14.10 -3.79
C LYS A 23 -11.80 13.94 -2.55
N GLN A 24 -11.83 12.74 -1.94
CA GLN A 24 -11.02 12.47 -0.76
C GLN A 24 -9.52 12.48 -1.08
N ILE A 25 -9.09 11.85 -2.16
CA ILE A 25 -7.68 11.81 -2.57
C ILE A 25 -7.20 13.22 -2.96
N GLU A 26 -7.97 13.98 -3.71
CA GLU A 26 -7.65 15.37 -4.06
C GLU A 26 -7.49 16.23 -2.79
N LYS A 27 -8.41 16.08 -1.81
CA LYS A 27 -8.34 16.77 -0.52
C LYS A 27 -7.05 16.45 0.24
N ILE A 28 -6.69 15.16 0.36
CA ILE A 28 -5.49 14.71 1.05
C ILE A 28 -4.24 15.28 0.38
N PHE A 29 -4.10 15.12 -0.94
CA PHE A 29 -2.91 15.56 -1.65
C PHE A 29 -2.75 17.07 -1.68
N SER A 30 -3.86 17.83 -1.81
CA SER A 30 -3.85 19.29 -1.71
C SER A 30 -3.44 19.77 -0.31
N ALA A 31 -3.96 19.13 0.74
CA ALA A 31 -3.58 19.48 2.12
C ALA A 31 -2.11 19.13 2.42
N TYR A 32 -1.61 18.02 1.89
CA TYR A 32 -0.21 17.62 1.98
C TYR A 32 0.72 18.62 1.26
N GLU A 33 0.41 19.01 0.02
CA GLU A 33 1.19 19.99 -0.74
C GLU A 33 1.29 21.34 -0.02
N LYS A 34 0.17 21.76 0.63
CA LYS A 34 0.11 22.98 1.45
C LYS A 34 0.72 22.83 2.83
N LYS A 35 1.29 21.67 3.18
CA LYS A 35 1.86 21.35 4.50
C LYS A 35 0.88 21.52 5.67
N ILE A 36 -0.40 21.26 5.44
CA ILE A 36 -1.45 21.29 6.47
C ILE A 36 -1.45 19.98 7.28
N ILE A 37 -1.13 18.87 6.60
CA ILE A 37 -1.05 17.52 7.20
C ILE A 37 0.23 16.84 6.75
N LEU A 38 0.64 15.81 7.48
CA LEU A 38 1.72 14.89 7.09
C LEU A 38 3.07 15.59 6.82
N GLU A 39 3.40 16.66 7.53
CA GLU A 39 4.66 17.42 7.31
C GLU A 39 5.91 16.56 7.45
N ASN A 40 5.88 15.57 8.36
CA ASN A 40 6.98 14.66 8.63
C ASN A 40 7.02 13.45 7.69
N PHE A 41 6.15 13.41 6.68
CA PHE A 41 6.05 12.29 5.76
C PHE A 41 6.41 12.68 4.33
N ASP A 42 6.85 11.66 3.60
CA ASP A 42 6.99 11.67 2.14
C ASP A 42 5.99 10.67 1.55
N ILE A 43 4.92 11.17 0.93
CA ILE A 43 3.92 10.31 0.28
C ILE A 43 4.52 9.75 -0.99
N VAL A 44 4.90 8.49 -0.96
CA VAL A 44 5.58 7.81 -2.08
C VAL A 44 4.61 7.12 -3.03
N SER A 45 3.44 6.71 -2.56
CA SER A 45 2.44 6.03 -3.41
C SER A 45 1.04 6.01 -2.81
N LEU A 46 0.06 5.82 -3.71
CA LEU A 46 -1.32 5.46 -3.40
C LEU A 46 -1.58 4.04 -3.91
N THR A 47 -1.99 3.14 -3.03
CA THR A 47 -2.49 1.81 -3.43
C THR A 47 -4.01 1.88 -3.57
N LEU A 48 -4.51 1.70 -4.78
CA LEU A 48 -5.94 1.72 -5.10
C LEU A 48 -6.57 0.37 -4.72
N ARG A 49 -7.14 0.30 -3.50
CA ARG A 49 -7.63 -0.95 -2.91
C ARG A 49 -9.15 -0.93 -2.71
N GLU A 50 -9.88 -1.26 -3.77
CA GLU A 50 -11.34 -1.34 -3.77
C GLU A 50 -11.77 -2.76 -4.16
N LYS A 51 -11.90 -3.64 -3.16
CA LYS A 51 -12.05 -5.09 -3.33
C LYS A 51 -13.42 -5.54 -3.84
N ASP A 52 -14.40 -4.71 -3.73
CA ASP A 52 -15.80 -4.98 -4.07
C ASP A 52 -16.20 -4.47 -5.45
N LEU A 53 -15.31 -3.77 -6.14
CA LEU A 53 -15.52 -3.35 -7.52
C LEU A 53 -15.23 -4.49 -8.49
N ASN A 54 -16.08 -4.62 -9.52
CA ASN A 54 -15.75 -5.43 -10.68
C ASN A 54 -14.68 -4.74 -11.55
N LYS A 55 -14.18 -5.45 -12.56
CA LYS A 55 -13.08 -4.94 -13.42
C LYS A 55 -13.42 -3.62 -14.13
N ASN A 56 -14.65 -3.49 -14.65
CA ASN A 56 -15.06 -2.28 -15.38
C ASN A 56 -15.20 -1.08 -14.45
N GLU A 57 -15.77 -1.28 -13.27
CA GLU A 57 -15.85 -0.24 -12.23
C GLU A 57 -14.46 0.18 -11.75
N TYR A 58 -13.56 -0.79 -11.58
CA TYR A 58 -12.19 -0.51 -11.17
C TYR A 58 -11.40 0.25 -12.24
N LEU A 59 -11.61 -0.06 -13.53
CA LEU A 59 -11.03 0.70 -14.66
C LEU A 59 -11.50 2.15 -14.67
N LYS A 60 -12.80 2.40 -14.49
CA LYS A 60 -13.33 3.77 -14.37
C LYS A 60 -12.70 4.51 -13.20
N LEU A 61 -12.55 3.85 -12.06
CA LEU A 61 -11.89 4.45 -10.90
C LEU A 61 -10.42 4.78 -11.18
N ILE A 62 -9.70 3.97 -11.95
CA ILE A 62 -8.34 4.30 -12.40
C ILE A 62 -8.37 5.57 -13.25
N GLU A 63 -9.34 5.73 -14.17
CA GLU A 63 -9.50 6.92 -15.01
C GLU A 63 -9.70 8.20 -14.20
N GLU A 64 -10.40 8.11 -13.06
CA GLU A 64 -10.65 9.22 -12.14
C GLU A 64 -9.42 9.54 -11.27
N ILE A 65 -8.75 8.52 -10.73
CA ILE A 65 -7.69 8.69 -9.73
C ILE A 65 -6.31 8.94 -10.36
N TYR A 66 -6.03 8.34 -11.52
CA TYR A 66 -4.71 8.47 -12.15
C TYR A 66 -4.30 9.92 -12.46
N PRO A 67 -5.17 10.79 -13.02
CA PRO A 67 -4.83 12.20 -13.26
C PRO A 67 -4.46 12.94 -11.98
N ILE A 68 -5.14 12.65 -10.86
CA ILE A 68 -4.84 13.24 -9.55
C ILE A 68 -3.44 12.81 -9.09
N CYS A 69 -3.12 11.52 -9.19
CA CYS A 69 -1.80 11.01 -8.87
C CYS A 69 -0.71 11.68 -9.71
N GLN A 70 -0.95 11.88 -11.01
CA GLN A 70 0.00 12.57 -11.90
C GLN A 70 0.19 14.04 -11.51
N LYS A 71 -0.90 14.77 -11.20
CA LYS A 71 -0.86 16.16 -10.76
C LYS A 71 0.05 16.37 -9.56
N TYR A 72 -0.05 15.49 -8.57
CA TYR A 72 0.72 15.57 -7.31
C TYR A 72 2.01 14.73 -7.33
N LYS A 73 2.36 14.10 -8.46
CA LYS A 73 3.56 13.25 -8.62
C LYS A 73 3.61 12.09 -7.63
N ILE A 74 2.45 11.50 -7.31
CA ILE A 74 2.32 10.34 -6.44
C ILE A 74 2.18 9.08 -7.30
N ASN A 75 2.97 8.06 -7.01
CA ASN A 75 2.91 6.80 -7.74
C ASN A 75 1.60 6.05 -7.46
N LEU A 76 0.96 5.51 -8.50
CA LEU A 76 -0.23 4.67 -8.36
C LEU A 76 0.17 3.20 -8.37
N ILE A 77 -0.31 2.46 -7.36
CA ILE A 77 -0.18 1.01 -7.23
C ILE A 77 -1.58 0.40 -7.31
N LEU A 78 -1.78 -0.59 -8.15
CA LEU A 78 -3.05 -1.31 -8.25
C LEU A 78 -3.11 -2.43 -7.20
N HIS A 79 -4.32 -2.86 -6.85
CA HIS A 79 -4.52 -3.93 -5.88
C HIS A 79 -5.31 -5.08 -6.49
N GLN A 80 -4.71 -6.27 -6.53
CA GLN A 80 -5.28 -7.56 -6.95
C GLN A 80 -5.67 -7.70 -8.44
N ASN A 81 -6.00 -6.66 -9.13
CA ASN A 81 -6.45 -6.69 -10.53
C ASN A 81 -5.26 -6.83 -11.50
N TYR A 82 -4.50 -7.91 -11.39
CA TYR A 82 -3.26 -8.13 -12.15
C TYR A 82 -3.49 -8.45 -13.63
N ASP A 83 -4.69 -8.91 -13.99
CA ASP A 83 -5.11 -9.30 -15.33
C ASP A 83 -5.89 -8.20 -16.08
N LEU A 84 -5.84 -6.95 -15.58
CA LEU A 84 -6.40 -5.81 -16.30
C LEU A 84 -5.59 -5.49 -17.56
N ASN A 85 -6.30 -5.36 -18.66
CA ASN A 85 -5.73 -4.80 -19.88
C ASN A 85 -5.81 -3.27 -19.79
N LEU A 86 -4.72 -2.65 -19.33
CA LEU A 86 -4.63 -1.21 -19.20
C LEU A 86 -4.04 -0.61 -20.48
N ASP A 87 -4.56 0.55 -20.87
CA ASP A 87 -4.00 1.38 -21.91
C ASP A 87 -2.55 1.79 -21.52
N GLU A 88 -1.64 1.80 -22.49
CA GLU A 88 -0.22 2.18 -22.29
C GLU A 88 -0.03 3.61 -21.76
N LYS A 89 -1.05 4.46 -21.89
CA LYS A 89 -1.03 5.81 -21.30
C LYS A 89 -0.91 5.82 -19.77
N TYR A 90 -1.33 4.73 -19.11
CA TYR A 90 -1.23 4.61 -17.65
C TYR A 90 0.13 4.08 -17.23
N ASN A 91 1.01 4.95 -16.77
CA ASN A 91 2.28 4.57 -16.16
C ASN A 91 2.06 4.14 -14.70
N ILE A 92 1.60 2.91 -14.52
CA ILE A 92 1.33 2.33 -13.19
C ILE A 92 2.65 1.84 -12.58
N GLU A 93 2.98 2.33 -11.38
CA GLU A 93 4.24 1.98 -10.70
C GLU A 93 4.31 0.51 -10.28
N GLY A 94 3.18 -0.06 -9.86
CA GLY A 94 3.22 -1.41 -9.35
C GLY A 94 1.86 -2.05 -9.11
N ILE A 95 1.93 -3.29 -8.66
CA ILE A 95 0.76 -4.06 -8.23
C ILE A 95 0.99 -4.63 -6.83
N HIS A 96 -0.07 -4.65 -6.02
CA HIS A 96 -0.08 -5.26 -4.70
C HIS A 96 -1.08 -6.42 -4.63
N LEU A 97 -0.62 -7.59 -4.21
CA LEU A 97 -1.40 -8.83 -4.16
C LEU A 97 -1.52 -9.36 -2.72
N SER A 98 -2.54 -10.17 -2.46
CA SER A 98 -2.53 -11.01 -1.25
C SER A 98 -1.54 -12.16 -1.41
N TYR A 99 -1.05 -12.70 -0.28
CA TYR A 99 -0.18 -13.88 -0.29
C TYR A 99 -0.80 -15.04 -1.09
N SER A 100 -2.07 -15.36 -0.83
CA SER A 100 -2.76 -16.47 -1.50
C SER A 100 -2.83 -16.31 -3.02
N ILE A 101 -3.14 -15.10 -3.52
CA ILE A 101 -3.14 -14.82 -4.95
C ILE A 101 -1.73 -14.95 -5.52
N PHE A 102 -0.75 -14.25 -4.92
CA PHE A 102 0.62 -14.28 -5.44
C PHE A 102 1.20 -15.68 -5.49
N LYS A 103 0.95 -16.49 -4.46
CA LYS A 103 1.40 -17.89 -4.41
C LYS A 103 0.73 -18.75 -5.48
N SER A 104 -0.55 -18.53 -5.78
CA SER A 104 -1.28 -19.32 -6.80
C SER A 104 -0.89 -18.99 -8.24
N LEU A 105 -0.25 -17.86 -8.50
CA LEU A 105 0.20 -17.49 -9.85
C LEU A 105 1.30 -18.46 -10.33
N ASN A 106 1.17 -18.90 -11.57
CA ASN A 106 2.24 -19.68 -12.22
C ASN A 106 3.46 -18.80 -12.55
N GLN A 107 4.59 -19.44 -12.88
CA GLN A 107 5.85 -18.75 -13.14
C GLN A 107 5.79 -17.80 -14.34
N ASN A 108 5.02 -18.13 -15.37
CA ASN A 108 4.89 -17.28 -16.56
C ASN A 108 4.19 -15.96 -16.21
N ILE A 109 3.07 -16.02 -15.48
CA ILE A 109 2.34 -14.83 -15.03
C ILE A 109 3.21 -13.97 -14.11
N LYS A 110 3.95 -14.58 -13.17
CA LYS A 110 4.89 -13.84 -12.32
C LYS A 110 5.96 -13.11 -13.15
N ALA A 111 6.54 -13.78 -14.12
CA ALA A 111 7.54 -13.18 -15.01
C ALA A 111 6.95 -12.01 -15.84
N GLU A 112 5.71 -12.14 -16.31
CA GLU A 112 5.01 -11.05 -17.01
C GLU A 112 4.75 -9.85 -16.08
N LEU A 113 4.33 -10.09 -14.84
CA LEU A 113 4.13 -9.02 -13.86
C LEU A 113 5.44 -8.29 -13.53
N ILE A 114 6.54 -9.03 -13.37
CA ILE A 114 7.88 -8.47 -13.13
C ILE A 114 8.35 -7.58 -14.31
N LYS A 115 8.00 -7.95 -15.54
CA LYS A 115 8.30 -7.13 -16.72
C LYS A 115 7.41 -5.88 -16.80
N LYS A 116 6.13 -6.03 -16.42
CA LYS A 116 5.12 -4.96 -16.57
C LYS A 116 5.23 -3.89 -15.48
N TYR A 117 5.52 -4.26 -14.26
CA TYR A 117 5.49 -3.37 -13.09
C TYR A 117 6.87 -3.24 -12.45
N LYS A 118 7.24 -2.02 -12.05
CA LYS A 118 8.48 -1.78 -11.30
C LYS A 118 8.41 -2.37 -9.88
N ARG A 119 7.21 -2.51 -9.31
CA ARG A 119 7.00 -3.00 -7.95
C ARG A 119 5.89 -4.04 -7.89
N ILE A 120 6.20 -5.18 -7.29
CA ILE A 120 5.22 -6.21 -6.93
C ILE A 120 5.24 -6.36 -5.42
N GLY A 121 4.18 -5.89 -4.78
CA GLY A 121 4.01 -6.00 -3.34
C GLY A 121 3.11 -7.14 -2.93
N VAL A 122 3.37 -7.72 -1.77
CA VAL A 122 2.54 -8.80 -1.23
C VAL A 122 2.20 -8.54 0.24
N SER A 123 0.90 -8.67 0.59
CA SER A 123 0.46 -8.67 1.99
C SER A 123 0.85 -9.98 2.66
N ILE A 124 1.53 -9.91 3.80
CA ILE A 124 1.98 -11.08 4.58
C ILE A 124 1.52 -11.01 6.03
N HIS A 125 1.43 -12.19 6.63
CA HIS A 125 0.95 -12.36 8.01
C HIS A 125 1.86 -13.25 8.85
N SER A 126 2.97 -13.76 8.31
CA SER A 126 4.00 -14.51 9.05
C SER A 126 5.37 -14.31 8.42
N LEU A 127 6.40 -14.69 9.16
CA LEU A 127 7.77 -14.72 8.67
C LEU A 127 7.96 -15.74 7.53
N GLU A 128 7.24 -16.85 7.60
CA GLU A 128 7.25 -17.89 6.56
C GLU A 128 6.69 -17.38 5.25
N GLU A 129 5.50 -16.74 5.30
CA GLU A 129 4.92 -16.09 4.12
C GLU A 129 5.86 -15.06 3.52
N ALA A 130 6.54 -14.27 4.36
CA ALA A 130 7.46 -13.24 3.92
C ALA A 130 8.67 -13.81 3.15
N LYS A 131 9.31 -14.85 3.69
CA LYS A 131 10.43 -15.55 3.02
C LYS A 131 9.98 -16.23 1.73
N ASP A 132 8.79 -16.83 1.74
CA ASP A 132 8.23 -17.50 0.56
C ASP A 132 8.04 -16.48 -0.59
N VAL A 133 7.40 -15.34 -0.33
CA VAL A 133 7.15 -14.34 -1.38
C VAL A 133 8.41 -13.64 -1.85
N GLU A 134 9.39 -13.41 -0.99
CA GLU A 134 10.70 -12.89 -1.38
C GLU A 134 11.38 -13.84 -2.36
N SER A 135 11.40 -15.14 -2.05
CA SER A 135 11.98 -16.16 -2.92
C SER A 135 11.28 -16.29 -4.27
N LEU A 136 10.00 -15.90 -4.34
CA LEU A 136 9.15 -15.91 -5.53
C LEU A 136 9.21 -14.59 -6.33
N GLY A 137 10.01 -13.60 -5.90
CA GLY A 137 10.26 -12.37 -6.65
C GLY A 137 9.36 -11.19 -6.27
N ALA A 138 8.74 -11.18 -5.09
CA ALA A 138 8.13 -9.98 -4.55
C ALA A 138 9.18 -8.89 -4.32
N SER A 139 8.87 -7.64 -4.65
CA SER A 139 9.79 -6.51 -4.50
C SER A 139 9.62 -5.76 -3.17
N TYR A 140 8.54 -5.98 -2.45
CA TYR A 140 8.30 -5.51 -1.09
C TYR A 140 7.16 -6.30 -0.44
N VAL A 141 7.08 -6.25 0.88
CA VAL A 141 5.96 -6.82 1.63
C VAL A 141 5.19 -5.75 2.40
N ILE A 142 3.87 -5.94 2.55
CA ILE A 142 3.07 -5.20 3.54
C ILE A 142 2.78 -6.12 4.71
N ALA A 143 3.35 -5.79 5.87
CA ALA A 143 3.25 -6.55 7.11
C ALA A 143 2.21 -5.94 8.05
N GLY A 144 1.28 -6.71 8.54
CA GLY A 144 0.26 -6.19 9.47
C GLY A 144 -0.67 -7.25 10.04
N HIS A 145 -1.54 -6.78 10.96
CA HIS A 145 -1.60 -5.42 11.52
C HIS A 145 -0.69 -5.27 12.76
N ILE A 146 -0.01 -4.14 12.85
CA ILE A 146 1.02 -3.94 13.87
C ILE A 146 0.42 -3.53 15.21
N PHE A 147 -0.57 -2.62 15.22
CA PHE A 147 -1.29 -2.17 16.40
C PHE A 147 -2.78 -2.44 16.29
N LYS A 148 -3.51 -2.40 17.40
CA LYS A 148 -4.98 -2.51 17.40
C LYS A 148 -5.63 -1.54 16.43
N THR A 149 -6.61 -2.03 15.67
CA THR A 149 -7.32 -1.26 14.65
C THR A 149 -8.74 -1.77 14.48
N ASP A 150 -9.68 -0.88 14.25
CA ASP A 150 -11.09 -1.22 13.99
C ASP A 150 -11.28 -2.09 12.74
N CYS A 151 -10.34 -2.02 11.80
CA CYS A 151 -10.38 -2.83 10.57
C CYS A 151 -10.08 -4.33 10.82
N LYS A 152 -9.61 -4.69 12.01
CA LYS A 152 -9.23 -6.06 12.40
C LYS A 152 -9.70 -6.38 13.83
N LYS A 153 -10.96 -6.01 14.15
CA LYS A 153 -11.56 -6.29 15.46
C LYS A 153 -11.47 -7.77 15.81
N GLY A 154 -11.08 -8.08 17.05
CA GLY A 154 -10.98 -9.44 17.56
C GLY A 154 -9.72 -10.20 17.18
N LEU A 155 -8.82 -9.62 16.39
CA LEU A 155 -7.51 -10.20 16.12
C LEU A 155 -6.42 -9.49 16.94
N GLU A 156 -5.50 -10.29 17.50
CA GLU A 156 -4.35 -9.74 18.22
C GLU A 156 -3.37 -9.06 17.25
N PRO A 157 -2.89 -7.87 17.59
CA PRO A 157 -1.86 -7.19 16.79
C PRO A 157 -0.52 -7.92 16.88
N ARG A 158 0.26 -7.87 15.81
CA ARG A 158 1.56 -8.56 15.74
C ARG A 158 2.67 -7.85 16.49
N GLY A 159 2.49 -6.56 16.77
CA GLY A 159 3.47 -5.75 17.50
C GLY A 159 4.72 -5.39 16.70
N LEU A 160 5.58 -4.61 17.34
CA LEU A 160 6.84 -4.14 16.74
C LEU A 160 7.86 -5.28 16.56
N LYS A 161 7.81 -6.30 17.43
CA LYS A 161 8.70 -7.47 17.34
C LYS A 161 8.56 -8.19 15.99
N PHE A 162 7.36 -8.22 15.43
CA PHE A 162 7.15 -8.80 14.11
C PHE A 162 7.91 -8.04 13.00
N ILE A 163 7.97 -6.70 13.08
CA ILE A 163 8.76 -5.89 12.13
C ILE A 163 10.25 -6.16 12.28
N GLU A 164 10.75 -6.22 13.53
CA GLU A 164 12.15 -6.54 13.83
C GLU A 164 12.56 -7.91 13.28
N ASP A 165 11.74 -8.94 13.48
CA ASP A 165 11.99 -10.29 12.98
C ASP A 165 12.01 -10.33 11.44
N LEU A 166 11.09 -9.62 10.78
CA LEU A 166 11.07 -9.48 9.34
C LEU A 166 12.30 -8.74 8.82
N SER A 167 12.67 -7.62 9.47
CA SER A 167 13.83 -6.80 9.08
C SER A 167 15.15 -7.57 9.18
N SER A 168 15.23 -8.47 10.15
CA SER A 168 16.42 -9.33 10.31
C SER A 168 16.49 -10.46 9.29
N ALA A 169 15.38 -10.82 8.66
CA ALA A 169 15.27 -12.01 7.82
C ALA A 169 15.10 -11.74 6.33
N LEU A 170 14.68 -10.53 5.93
CA LEU A 170 14.38 -10.17 4.56
C LEU A 170 15.36 -9.14 4.03
N SER A 171 15.63 -9.22 2.72
CA SER A 171 16.39 -8.22 1.96
C SER A 171 15.50 -7.19 1.28
N ILE A 172 14.21 -7.51 1.07
CA ILE A 172 13.25 -6.62 0.43
C ILE A 172 12.60 -5.67 1.45
N PRO A 173 12.17 -4.46 1.02
CA PRO A 173 11.55 -3.47 1.88
C PRO A 173 10.28 -3.97 2.58
N ILE A 174 10.14 -3.62 3.86
CA ILE A 174 8.98 -3.93 4.69
C ILE A 174 8.14 -2.65 4.85
N PHE A 175 6.89 -2.70 4.43
CA PHE A 175 5.89 -1.67 4.67
C PHE A 175 4.99 -2.14 5.79
N ALA A 176 4.85 -1.34 6.84
CA ALA A 176 4.03 -1.72 7.99
C ALA A 176 2.65 -1.10 7.94
N ILE A 177 1.60 -1.87 8.29
CA ILE A 177 0.22 -1.41 8.30
C ILE A 177 -0.51 -1.82 9.58
N GLY A 178 -1.53 -1.03 9.95
CA GLY A 178 -2.50 -1.38 10.98
C GLY A 178 -2.31 -0.64 12.30
N GLY A 179 -3.23 0.30 12.56
CA GLY A 179 -3.26 1.12 13.77
C GLY A 179 -2.09 2.09 13.89
N ILE A 180 -1.40 2.38 12.78
CA ILE A 180 -0.29 3.32 12.71
C ILE A 180 -0.84 4.72 12.48
N ASP A 181 -0.41 5.66 13.30
CA ASP A 181 -0.63 7.10 13.21
C ASP A 181 0.72 7.84 13.25
N GLU A 182 0.70 9.16 13.20
CA GLU A 182 1.94 9.97 13.24
C GLU A 182 2.78 9.70 14.49
N LYS A 183 2.14 9.50 15.65
CA LYS A 183 2.86 9.29 16.94
C LYS A 183 3.58 7.95 16.98
N LYS A 184 3.02 6.92 16.33
CA LYS A 184 3.56 5.55 16.30
C LYS A 184 4.53 5.31 15.13
N SER A 185 4.49 6.17 14.11
CA SER A 185 5.25 5.98 12.88
C SER A 185 6.75 5.80 13.11
N LEU A 186 7.35 6.65 13.94
CA LEU A 186 8.78 6.60 14.21
C LEU A 186 9.19 5.29 14.90
N SER A 187 8.37 4.76 15.82
CA SER A 187 8.68 3.49 16.48
C SER A 187 8.68 2.31 15.48
N VAL A 188 7.80 2.36 14.48
CA VAL A 188 7.75 1.35 13.42
C VAL A 188 9.00 1.40 12.53
N ILE A 189 9.43 2.60 12.15
CA ILE A 189 10.65 2.79 11.35
C ILE A 189 11.89 2.33 12.13
N ASN A 190 12.00 2.70 13.42
CA ASN A 190 13.13 2.31 14.27
C ASN A 190 13.22 0.78 14.49
N ASN A 191 12.15 0.04 14.29
CA ASN A 191 12.14 -1.43 14.30
C ASN A 191 12.40 -2.07 12.94
N GLY A 192 12.80 -1.28 11.94
CA GLY A 192 13.28 -1.79 10.65
C GLY A 192 12.27 -1.75 9.49
N ALA A 193 11.10 -1.14 9.67
CA ALA A 193 10.23 -0.88 8.54
C ALA A 193 10.82 0.20 7.62
N PHE A 194 10.77 -0.03 6.32
CA PHE A 194 11.19 0.94 5.30
C PHE A 194 10.15 2.04 5.07
N SER A 195 8.87 1.72 5.24
CA SER A 195 7.74 2.61 5.01
C SER A 195 6.57 2.22 5.89
N ILE A 196 5.65 3.14 6.09
CA ILE A 196 4.36 2.85 6.72
C ILE A 196 3.21 2.99 5.73
N CYS A 197 2.09 2.32 6.05
CA CYS A 197 0.84 2.44 5.32
C CYS A 197 -0.24 3.02 6.21
N MET A 198 -0.98 4.02 5.72
CA MET A 198 -2.16 4.57 6.37
C MET A 198 -3.40 4.40 5.48
N MET A 199 -4.52 4.01 6.07
CA MET A 199 -5.81 3.87 5.39
C MET A 199 -6.90 4.67 6.09
N SER A 200 -7.45 4.18 7.18
CA SER A 200 -8.65 4.73 7.82
C SER A 200 -8.48 6.17 8.30
N THR A 201 -7.32 6.52 8.82
CA THR A 201 -7.02 7.88 9.28
C THR A 201 -7.13 8.90 8.14
N LEU A 202 -6.64 8.54 6.95
CA LEU A 202 -6.65 9.43 5.79
C LEU A 202 -7.97 9.37 5.02
N MET A 203 -8.59 8.19 4.92
CA MET A 203 -9.88 8.07 4.23
C MET A 203 -11.03 8.75 4.98
N LYS A 204 -10.86 9.03 6.27
CA LYS A 204 -11.83 9.76 7.12
C LYS A 204 -11.43 11.23 7.37
N TYR A 205 -10.30 11.68 6.84
CA TYR A 205 -9.84 13.07 6.94
C TYR A 205 -10.77 13.98 6.15
#